data_2270121fc3b9fd713de09b7502d86df8
#
_entry.id   2270121fc3b9fd713de09b7502d86df8
#
_cell.length_a   1.000
_cell.length_b   1.000
_cell.length_c   1.000
_cell.angle_alpha   90.00
_cell.angle_beta   90.00
_cell.angle_gamma   90.00
#
_symmetry.space_group_name_H-M   'P 1'
#
loop_
_entity.id
_entity.type
_entity.pdbx_description
1 polymer ?
#
loop_
_entity_poly.entity_id
_entity_poly.type
_entity_poly.pdbx_seq_one_letter_code
_entity_poly.pdbx_strand_id
1 'polypeptide(L)'
;MTRDTRYPTVDEVTAIAEVAFGGRPPEARAPGLLASAVYRPRARMFGTAAYDDLFEQAAALLHALAANHPLVDGNKRTAWLATATFLALNGVDVAGADQDMAYALVVDVASGAEAEAEGIAGRPREL
;
A
#
# COMPACT_ATOMS: atom_id res chain seq x y z
N MET A 1 -14.83 -21.65 2.27
CA MET A 1 -14.42 -21.30 0.91
C MET A 1 -13.61 -20.01 0.94
N THR A 2 -12.40 -20.05 0.42
CA THR A 2 -11.52 -18.89 0.43
C THR A 2 -11.92 -17.96 -0.70
N ARG A 3 -12.18 -16.71 -0.38
CA ARG A 3 -12.43 -15.69 -1.39
C ARG A 3 -11.11 -15.29 -2.04
N ASP A 4 -11.08 -15.22 -3.37
CA ASP A 4 -9.90 -14.75 -4.07
C ASP A 4 -9.63 -13.28 -3.73
N THR A 5 -8.44 -13.01 -3.24
CA THR A 5 -8.01 -11.65 -2.94
C THR A 5 -7.80 -10.88 -4.24
N ARG A 6 -8.35 -9.68 -4.32
CA ARG A 6 -8.19 -8.79 -5.46
C ARG A 6 -7.03 -7.84 -5.19
N TYR A 7 -6.04 -7.86 -6.08
CA TYR A 7 -4.85 -7.01 -5.96
C TYR A 7 -4.92 -5.88 -7.00
N PRO A 8 -4.48 -4.67 -6.64
CA PRO A 8 -4.35 -3.61 -7.64
C PRO A 8 -3.23 -3.96 -8.62
N THR A 9 -3.40 -3.53 -9.87
CA THR A 9 -2.38 -3.69 -10.91
C THR A 9 -1.44 -2.48 -10.90
N VAL A 10 -0.30 -2.61 -11.60
CA VAL A 10 0.63 -1.49 -11.79
C VAL A 10 -0.09 -0.30 -12.44
N ASP A 11 -0.91 -0.56 -13.46
CA ASP A 11 -1.66 0.48 -14.15
C ASP A 11 -2.65 1.18 -13.21
N GLU A 12 -3.32 0.43 -12.35
CA GLU A 12 -4.25 1.00 -11.37
C GLU A 12 -3.52 1.87 -10.34
N VAL A 13 -2.38 1.41 -9.83
CA VAL A 13 -1.58 2.21 -8.89
C VAL A 13 -1.00 3.44 -9.58
N THR A 14 -0.62 3.33 -10.85
CA THR A 14 -0.17 4.49 -11.63
C THR A 14 -1.29 5.52 -11.76
N ALA A 15 -2.52 5.08 -12.01
CA ALA A 15 -3.67 5.97 -12.08
C ALA A 15 -3.95 6.65 -10.72
N ILE A 16 -3.80 5.92 -9.63
CA ILE A 16 -3.92 6.47 -8.27
C ILE A 16 -2.85 7.53 -8.03
N ALA A 17 -1.62 7.28 -8.45
CA ALA A 17 -0.53 8.24 -8.32
C ALA A 17 -0.80 9.50 -9.13
N GLU A 18 -1.39 9.37 -10.31
CA GLU A 18 -1.78 10.51 -11.13
C GLU A 18 -2.81 11.39 -10.40
N VAL A 19 -3.80 10.78 -9.77
CA VAL A 19 -4.79 11.50 -8.96
C VAL A 19 -4.09 12.20 -7.78
N ALA A 20 -3.14 11.52 -7.13
CA ALA A 20 -2.38 12.09 -6.02
C ALA A 20 -1.56 13.30 -6.44
N PHE A 21 -1.15 13.37 -7.70
CA PHE A 21 -0.40 14.51 -8.26
C PHE A 21 -1.30 15.60 -8.88
N GLY A 22 -2.60 15.53 -8.66
CA GLY A 22 -3.54 16.51 -9.21
C GLY A 22 -3.74 16.38 -10.71
N GLY A 23 -3.70 15.16 -11.24
CA GLY A 23 -3.95 14.84 -12.63
C GLY A 23 -2.68 14.85 -13.51
N ARG A 24 -1.50 15.05 -12.94
CA ARG A 24 -0.24 14.98 -13.68
C ARG A 24 0.31 13.55 -13.67
N PRO A 25 0.91 13.08 -14.80
CA PRO A 25 1.51 11.76 -14.81
C PRO A 25 2.59 11.59 -13.74
N PRO A 26 2.59 10.48 -13.01
CA PRO A 26 3.63 10.22 -12.03
C PRO A 26 4.94 9.87 -12.72
N GLU A 27 6.05 10.17 -12.08
CA GLU A 27 7.38 9.83 -12.56
C GLU A 27 7.99 8.77 -11.68
N ALA A 28 8.32 7.62 -12.27
CA ALA A 28 8.94 6.52 -11.56
C ALA A 28 10.43 6.81 -11.35
N ARG A 29 10.92 6.53 -10.14
CA ARG A 29 12.32 6.76 -9.79
C ARG A 29 13.27 5.82 -10.52
N ALA A 30 12.86 4.55 -10.68
CA ALA A 30 13.60 3.55 -11.42
C ALA A 30 12.65 2.50 -11.95
N PRO A 31 12.95 1.91 -13.14
CA PRO A 31 12.13 0.83 -13.67
C PRO A 31 12.05 -0.35 -12.69
N GLY A 32 10.90 -0.90 -12.53
CA GLY A 32 10.68 -2.09 -11.69
C GLY A 32 10.41 -1.82 -10.22
N LEU A 33 10.77 -0.66 -9.67
CA LEU A 33 10.49 -0.35 -8.26
C LEU A 33 8.99 -0.31 -7.99
N LEU A 34 8.21 0.33 -8.86
CA LEU A 34 6.77 0.40 -8.69
C LEU A 34 6.13 -0.98 -8.86
N ALA A 35 6.53 -1.74 -9.87
CA ALA A 35 6.01 -3.09 -10.09
C ALA A 35 6.33 -3.99 -8.89
N SER A 36 7.55 -3.93 -8.37
CA SER A 36 7.95 -4.70 -7.18
C SER A 36 7.08 -4.36 -5.98
N ALA A 37 6.82 -3.07 -5.75
CA ALA A 37 5.98 -2.63 -4.64
C ALA A 37 4.54 -3.12 -4.79
N VAL A 38 3.99 -3.04 -5.99
CA VAL A 38 2.60 -3.46 -6.28
C VAL A 38 2.44 -4.97 -6.10
N TYR A 39 3.46 -5.75 -6.41
CA TYR A 39 3.42 -7.21 -6.23
C TYR A 39 3.71 -7.67 -4.81
N ARG A 40 4.20 -6.80 -3.93
CA ARG A 40 4.60 -7.17 -2.58
C ARG A 40 3.52 -7.89 -1.77
N PRO A 41 2.24 -7.49 -1.82
CA PRO A 41 1.18 -8.16 -1.04
C PRO A 41 1.01 -9.64 -1.37
N ARG A 42 1.33 -10.04 -2.60
CA ARG A 42 1.18 -11.43 -3.05
C ARG A 42 2.49 -12.21 -3.05
N ALA A 43 3.51 -11.71 -2.35
CA ALA A 43 4.81 -12.38 -2.28
C ALA A 43 4.68 -13.77 -1.66
N ARG A 44 5.45 -14.71 -2.18
CA ARG A 44 5.49 -16.08 -1.69
C ARG A 44 6.93 -16.46 -1.35
N MET A 45 7.05 -17.31 -0.34
CA MET A 45 8.35 -17.81 0.08
C MET A 45 8.22 -19.33 0.23
N PHE A 46 9.02 -20.07 -0.53
CA PHE A 46 8.99 -21.55 -0.56
C PHE A 46 7.57 -22.10 -0.84
N GLY A 47 6.82 -21.45 -1.74
CA GLY A 47 5.48 -21.87 -2.12
C GLY A 47 4.38 -21.45 -1.15
N THR A 48 4.72 -20.75 -0.07
CA THR A 48 3.78 -20.29 0.94
C THR A 48 3.64 -18.77 0.87
N ALA A 49 2.43 -18.25 1.06
CA ALA A 49 2.21 -16.82 1.09
C ALA A 49 3.02 -16.17 2.21
N ALA A 50 3.75 -15.10 1.89
CA ALA A 50 4.55 -14.37 2.87
C ALA A 50 3.66 -13.60 3.87
N TYR A 51 2.44 -13.25 3.46
CA TYR A 51 1.49 -12.48 4.27
C TYR A 51 0.17 -13.24 4.33
N ASP A 52 -0.26 -13.60 5.54
CA ASP A 52 -1.37 -14.52 5.76
C ASP A 52 -2.75 -13.88 5.63
N ASP A 53 -2.91 -12.63 6.02
CA ASP A 53 -4.22 -12.00 6.01
C ASP A 53 -4.22 -10.70 5.20
N LEU A 54 -5.44 -10.19 4.93
CA LEU A 54 -5.64 -9.00 4.13
C LEU A 54 -4.93 -7.78 4.71
N PHE A 55 -4.95 -7.59 6.02
CA PHE A 55 -4.32 -6.44 6.66
C PHE A 55 -2.80 -6.52 6.61
N GLU A 56 -2.23 -7.72 6.71
CA GLU A 56 -0.79 -7.91 6.53
C GLU A 56 -0.38 -7.62 5.08
N GLN A 57 -1.19 -8.06 4.12
CA GLN A 57 -0.96 -7.78 2.70
C GLN A 57 -1.06 -6.27 2.41
N ALA A 58 -2.05 -5.60 3.00
CA ALA A 58 -2.21 -4.15 2.88
C ALA A 58 -1.02 -3.42 3.51
N ALA A 59 -0.54 -3.88 4.66
CA ALA A 59 0.64 -3.33 5.31
C ALA A 59 1.89 -3.47 4.46
N ALA A 60 2.06 -4.60 3.78
CA ALA A 60 3.18 -4.82 2.87
C ALA A 60 3.15 -3.85 1.68
N LEU A 61 1.97 -3.61 1.12
CA LEU A 61 1.80 -2.64 0.04
C LEU A 61 2.11 -1.22 0.51
N LEU A 62 1.56 -0.84 1.65
CA LEU A 62 1.81 0.49 2.25
C LEU A 62 3.31 0.71 2.48
N HIS A 63 3.97 -0.25 3.10
CA HIS A 63 5.40 -0.17 3.38
C HIS A 63 6.21 -0.07 2.10
N ALA A 64 5.91 -0.91 1.11
CA ALA A 64 6.66 -0.91 -0.14
C ALA A 64 6.53 0.42 -0.89
N LEU A 65 5.34 1.03 -0.89
CA LEU A 65 5.12 2.30 -1.57
C LEU A 65 5.63 3.49 -0.77
N ALA A 66 5.47 3.49 0.55
CA ALA A 66 5.85 4.63 1.39
C ALA A 66 7.36 4.65 1.71
N ALA A 67 7.95 3.51 2.03
CA ALA A 67 9.34 3.43 2.49
C ALA A 67 10.35 3.27 1.37
N ASN A 68 10.00 2.56 0.29
CA ASN A 68 10.94 2.31 -0.80
C ASN A 68 10.97 3.41 -1.87
N HIS A 69 10.06 4.38 -1.78
CA HIS A 69 10.02 5.55 -2.66
C HIS A 69 10.12 5.20 -4.15
N PRO A 70 9.19 4.39 -4.70
CA PRO A 70 9.25 4.01 -6.12
C PRO A 70 8.99 5.18 -7.08
N LEU A 71 8.39 6.28 -6.59
CA LEU A 71 8.13 7.48 -7.36
C LEU A 71 9.10 8.59 -6.97
N VAL A 72 9.30 9.54 -7.88
CA VAL A 72 10.12 10.72 -7.60
C VAL A 72 9.48 11.56 -6.50
N ASP A 73 8.14 11.66 -6.48
CA ASP A 73 7.40 12.41 -5.48
C ASP A 73 6.01 11.79 -5.29
N GLY A 74 5.32 12.16 -4.22
CA GLY A 74 3.96 11.70 -3.95
C GLY A 74 3.85 10.29 -3.37
N ASN A 75 4.95 9.70 -2.90
CA ASN A 75 4.96 8.32 -2.41
C ASN A 75 4.02 8.10 -1.23
N LYS A 76 3.99 9.01 -0.26
CA LYS A 76 3.15 8.86 0.94
C LYS A 76 1.66 8.87 0.57
N ARG A 77 1.25 9.82 -0.27
CA ARG A 77 -0.14 9.94 -0.69
C ARG A 77 -0.57 8.76 -1.55
N THR A 78 0.29 8.35 -2.49
CA THR A 78 0.04 7.18 -3.32
C THR A 78 -0.05 5.92 -2.46
N ALA A 79 0.83 5.76 -1.48
CA ALA A 79 0.84 4.61 -0.59
C ALA A 79 -0.48 4.48 0.18
N TRP A 80 -0.98 5.58 0.75
CA TRP A 80 -2.26 5.56 1.46
C TRP A 80 -3.43 5.27 0.53
N LEU A 81 -3.52 5.98 -0.59
CA LEU A 81 -4.63 5.79 -1.54
C LEU A 81 -4.64 4.38 -2.13
N ALA A 82 -3.48 3.84 -2.49
CA ALA A 82 -3.39 2.48 -3.03
C ALA A 82 -3.80 1.44 -1.98
N THR A 83 -3.37 1.63 -0.74
CA THR A 83 -3.70 0.72 0.36
C THR A 83 -5.19 0.76 0.68
N ALA A 84 -5.78 1.96 0.75
CA ALA A 84 -7.20 2.12 0.97
C ALA A 84 -8.02 1.48 -0.16
N THR A 85 -7.57 1.64 -1.40
CA THR A 85 -8.20 1.03 -2.57
C THR A 85 -8.11 -0.50 -2.50
N PHE A 86 -6.95 -1.04 -2.14
CA PHE A 86 -6.77 -2.47 -1.98
C PHE A 86 -7.75 -3.03 -0.93
N LEU A 87 -7.86 -2.38 0.20
CA LEU A 87 -8.80 -2.80 1.25
C LEU A 87 -10.24 -2.72 0.76
N ALA A 88 -10.61 -1.64 0.07
CA ALA A 88 -11.97 -1.46 -0.46
C ALA A 88 -12.33 -2.54 -1.49
N LEU A 89 -11.40 -2.91 -2.38
CA LEU A 89 -11.60 -3.98 -3.36
C LEU A 89 -11.88 -5.33 -2.69
N ASN A 90 -11.47 -5.48 -1.45
CA ASN A 90 -11.63 -6.71 -0.68
C ASN A 90 -12.65 -6.58 0.46
N GLY A 91 -13.52 -5.56 0.37
CA GLY A 91 -14.67 -5.43 1.28
C GLY A 91 -14.41 -4.64 2.56
N VAL A 92 -13.26 -3.99 2.69
CA VAL A 92 -12.93 -3.18 3.87
C VAL A 92 -12.89 -1.70 3.48
N ASP A 93 -13.87 -0.94 3.97
CA ASP A 93 -13.96 0.49 3.67
C ASP A 93 -13.30 1.31 4.78
N VAL A 94 -12.25 2.05 4.43
CA VAL A 94 -11.55 2.96 5.36
C VAL A 94 -11.75 4.43 4.98
N ALA A 95 -12.74 4.73 4.12
CA ALA A 95 -13.02 6.10 3.72
C ALA A 95 -13.43 6.99 4.90
N GLY A 96 -14.05 6.39 5.94
CA GLY A 96 -14.41 7.09 7.16
C GLY A 96 -13.34 7.07 8.24
N ALA A 97 -12.13 6.62 7.93
CA ALA A 97 -11.04 6.51 8.90
C ALA A 97 -10.61 7.89 9.42
N ASP A 98 -10.09 7.90 10.65
CA ASP A 98 -9.52 9.10 11.24
C ASP A 98 -8.31 9.56 10.42
N GLN A 99 -8.40 10.77 9.87
CA GLN A 99 -7.38 11.30 8.97
C GLN A 99 -6.04 11.52 9.68
N ASP A 100 -6.05 11.90 10.94
CA ASP A 100 -4.83 12.10 11.71
C ASP A 100 -4.12 10.77 11.98
N MET A 101 -4.88 9.71 12.28
CA MET A 101 -4.33 8.37 12.46
C MET A 101 -3.76 7.82 11.16
N ALA A 102 -4.47 8.03 10.05
CA ALA A 102 -4.01 7.60 8.73
C ALA A 102 -2.72 8.32 8.33
N TYR A 103 -2.66 9.64 8.53
CA TYR A 103 -1.47 10.43 8.25
C TYR A 103 -0.28 9.97 9.09
N ALA A 104 -0.50 9.78 10.41
CA ALA A 104 0.54 9.32 11.32
C ALA A 104 1.09 7.95 10.91
N LEU A 105 0.22 7.04 10.51
CA LEU A 105 0.63 5.73 10.03
C LEU A 105 1.56 5.84 8.82
N VAL A 106 1.17 6.61 7.81
CA VAL A 106 1.97 6.75 6.59
C VAL A 106 3.32 7.41 6.87
N VAL A 107 3.34 8.45 7.71
CA VAL A 107 4.58 9.12 8.09
C VAL A 107 5.51 8.16 8.84
N ASP A 108 4.98 7.39 9.79
CA ASP A 108 5.78 6.44 10.56
C ASP A 108 6.38 5.35 9.67
N VAL A 109 5.59 4.84 8.72
CA VAL A 109 6.08 3.83 7.77
C VAL A 109 7.16 4.44 6.86
N ALA A 110 6.92 5.62 6.32
CA ALA A 110 7.84 6.29 5.40
C ALA A 110 9.17 6.65 6.06
N SER A 111 9.15 7.00 7.36
CA SER A 111 10.35 7.37 8.12
C SER A 111 11.11 6.16 8.68
N GLY A 112 10.53 4.96 8.59
CA GLY A 112 11.11 3.75 9.15
C GLY A 112 10.79 3.52 10.62
N ALA A 113 9.99 4.38 11.25
CA ALA A 113 9.60 4.21 12.64
C ALA A 113 8.70 2.97 12.83
N GLU A 114 7.95 2.60 11.79
CA GLU A 114 7.13 1.39 11.77
C GLU A 114 7.51 0.58 10.53
N ALA A 115 8.28 -0.47 10.70
CA ALA A 115 8.82 -1.28 9.60
C ALA A 115 8.30 -2.72 9.59
N GLU A 116 7.79 -3.20 10.71
CA GLU A 116 7.31 -4.57 10.82
C GLU A 116 5.90 -4.70 10.26
N ALA A 117 5.68 -5.68 9.38
CA ALA A 117 4.38 -5.88 8.74
C ALA A 117 3.26 -6.09 9.76
N GLU A 118 3.52 -6.82 10.84
CA GLU A 118 2.52 -7.04 11.90
C GLU A 118 2.10 -5.75 12.59
N GLY A 119 3.08 -4.89 12.93
CA GLY A 119 2.79 -3.60 13.56
C GLY A 119 2.03 -2.68 12.62
N ILE A 120 2.43 -2.64 11.35
CA ILE A 120 1.74 -1.85 10.33
C ILE A 120 0.31 -2.35 10.16
N ALA A 121 0.12 -3.68 10.08
CA ALA A 121 -1.19 -4.30 9.88
C ALA A 121 -2.16 -4.01 11.03
N GLY A 122 -1.67 -3.92 12.27
CA GLY A 122 -2.50 -3.62 13.43
C GLY A 122 -3.12 -2.23 13.37
N ARG A 123 -2.41 -1.26 12.81
CA ARG A 123 -2.88 0.13 12.76
C ARG A 123 -4.05 0.35 11.79
N PRO A 124 -4.07 -0.20 10.56
CA PRO A 124 -5.25 -0.12 9.71
C PRO A 124 -6.49 -0.75 10.30
N ARG A 125 -6.35 -1.80 11.11
CA ARG A 125 -7.49 -2.43 11.79
C ARG A 125 -8.14 -1.50 12.80
N GLU A 126 -7.39 -0.56 13.35
CA GLU A 126 -7.88 0.40 14.35
C GLU A 126 -8.51 1.66 13.74
N LEU A 127 -8.37 1.85 12.44
CA LEU A 127 -8.90 3.03 11.73
C LEU A 127 -10.46 3.04 11.62
#